data_7415c20f685d61a8d9473f6bc3054a52
#
_entry.id   7415c20f685d61a8d9473f6bc3054a52
#
_cell.length_a   1.000
_cell.length_b   1.000
_cell.length_c   1.000
_cell.angle_alpha   90.00
_cell.angle_beta   90.00
_cell.angle_gamma   90.00
#
_symmetry.space_group_name_H-M   'P 1'
#
loop_
_entity.id
_entity.type
_entity.pdbx_description
1 polymer ?
#
loop_
_entity_poly.entity_id
_entity_poly.type
_entity_poly.pdbx_seq_one_letter_code
_entity_poly.pdbx_strand_id
1 'polypeptide(L)'
;LHFGAIRNNNKRMFAKLGADAGFDSIQDQPNVSYALNNLLGAMDLTNELPKFIAYNLDPTYFDLVGTAITNFQANDKGIKSKVQMGSGWWFNDTKYGMLKQLKSLSEAGLLMNFVGMSISAASFVISSVISWNVEKSRMMSSYWKN
;
A
#
# COMPACT_ATOMS: atom_id res chain seq x y z
N LEU A 1 -9.31 -4.42 -1.49
CA LEU A 1 -9.59 -3.55 -2.63
C LEU A 1 -8.33 -3.34 -3.44
N HIS A 2 -8.38 -3.65 -4.75
CA HIS A 2 -7.30 -3.38 -5.71
C HIS A 2 -7.79 -2.33 -6.70
N PHE A 3 -6.99 -1.29 -6.96
CA PHE A 3 -7.38 -0.21 -7.87
C PHE A 3 -6.17 0.49 -8.49
N GLY A 4 -6.42 1.26 -9.53
CA GLY A 4 -5.40 2.11 -10.16
C GLY A 4 -4.76 1.52 -11.40
N ALA A 5 -5.45 0.64 -12.15
CA ALA A 5 -4.96 0.08 -13.41
C ALA A 5 -5.87 0.42 -14.60
N ILE A 6 -5.25 0.82 -15.72
CA ILE A 6 -5.87 0.76 -17.05
C ILE A 6 -5.39 -0.49 -17.75
N ARG A 7 -6.34 -1.32 -18.18
CA ARG A 7 -6.07 -2.63 -18.77
C ARG A 7 -6.11 -2.58 -20.29
N ASN A 8 -5.31 -3.47 -20.93
CA ASN A 8 -5.36 -3.75 -22.35
C ASN A 8 -5.14 -2.51 -23.22
N ASN A 9 -4.15 -1.69 -22.91
CA ASN A 9 -3.91 -0.39 -23.56
C ASN A 9 -3.45 -0.53 -25.02
N ASN A 10 -2.69 -1.60 -25.36
CA ASN A 10 -2.27 -1.86 -26.73
C ASN A 10 -3.38 -2.59 -27.49
N LYS A 11 -4.21 -1.84 -28.22
CA LYS A 11 -5.37 -2.38 -28.94
C LYS A 11 -5.00 -3.41 -30.01
N ARG A 12 -3.86 -3.23 -30.69
CA ARG A 12 -3.37 -4.19 -31.69
C ARG A 12 -3.00 -5.53 -31.05
N MET A 13 -2.34 -5.49 -29.89
CA MET A 13 -1.97 -6.71 -29.17
C MET A 13 -3.17 -7.35 -28.50
N PHE A 14 -4.10 -6.56 -27.97
CA PHE A 14 -5.35 -7.08 -27.46
C PHE A 14 -6.14 -7.87 -28.51
N ALA A 15 -6.28 -7.31 -29.72
CA ALA A 15 -6.93 -8.02 -30.82
C ALA A 15 -6.22 -9.33 -31.22
N LYS A 16 -4.90 -9.41 -31.02
CA LYS A 16 -4.08 -10.58 -31.38
C LYS A 16 -4.02 -11.64 -30.29
N LEU A 17 -3.94 -11.23 -29.01
CA LEU A 17 -3.63 -12.11 -27.88
C LEU A 17 -4.78 -12.23 -26.87
N GLY A 18 -5.79 -11.37 -26.95
CA GLY A 18 -6.88 -11.33 -26.00
C GLY A 18 -6.56 -10.55 -24.71
N ALA A 19 -7.40 -10.74 -23.71
CA ALA A 19 -7.24 -10.14 -22.39
C ALA A 19 -6.08 -10.75 -21.60
N ASP A 20 -5.61 -10.01 -20.60
CA ASP A 20 -4.58 -10.44 -19.65
C ASP A 20 -3.21 -10.80 -20.27
N ALA A 21 -2.94 -10.27 -21.46
CA ALA A 21 -1.66 -10.45 -22.14
C ALA A 21 -0.58 -9.43 -21.74
N GLY A 22 -0.77 -8.69 -20.65
CA GLY A 22 0.02 -7.54 -20.26
C GLY A 22 -0.50 -6.26 -20.94
N PHE A 23 0.36 -5.32 -21.26
CA PHE A 23 0.00 -4.04 -21.88
C PHE A 23 -0.95 -3.18 -21.04
N ASP A 24 -0.74 -3.20 -19.74
CA ASP A 24 -1.46 -2.43 -18.74
C ASP A 24 -0.61 -1.25 -18.26
N SER A 25 -1.25 -0.24 -17.68
CA SER A 25 -0.55 0.91 -17.10
C SER A 25 -1.23 1.42 -15.84
N ILE A 26 -0.53 2.25 -15.10
CA ILE A 26 -1.10 2.99 -13.98
C ILE A 26 -2.16 3.95 -14.50
N GLN A 27 -3.26 4.02 -13.79
CA GLN A 27 -4.41 4.88 -14.12
C GLN A 27 -4.38 6.17 -13.31
N ASP A 28 -4.69 7.29 -13.95
CA ASP A 28 -5.08 8.51 -13.25
C ASP A 28 -6.28 8.25 -12.34
N GLN A 29 -6.22 8.76 -11.10
CA GLN A 29 -7.25 8.50 -10.10
C GLN A 29 -7.75 9.80 -9.47
N PRO A 30 -8.47 10.64 -10.23
CA PRO A 30 -9.00 11.88 -9.68
C PRO A 30 -9.92 11.58 -8.49
N ASN A 31 -9.77 12.36 -7.43
CA ASN A 31 -10.62 12.28 -6.23
C ASN A 31 -10.59 10.93 -5.47
N VAL A 32 -9.57 10.09 -5.66
CA VAL A 32 -9.48 8.79 -4.99
C VAL A 32 -9.54 8.91 -3.46
N SER A 33 -8.94 9.96 -2.88
CA SER A 33 -9.02 10.21 -1.44
C SER A 33 -10.45 10.36 -0.97
N TYR A 34 -11.21 11.20 -1.65
CA TYR A 34 -12.61 11.44 -1.33
C TYR A 34 -13.45 10.17 -1.46
N ALA A 35 -13.29 9.45 -2.57
CA ALA A 35 -14.04 8.22 -2.83
C ALA A 35 -13.70 7.12 -1.79
N LEU A 36 -12.42 6.96 -1.46
CA LEU A 36 -11.98 5.96 -0.48
C LEU A 36 -12.50 6.27 0.92
N ASN A 37 -12.36 7.53 1.38
CA ASN A 37 -12.86 7.94 2.70
C ASN A 37 -14.39 7.82 2.80
N ASN A 38 -15.13 8.17 1.75
CA ASN A 38 -16.59 8.01 1.74
C ASN A 38 -17.00 6.54 1.78
N LEU A 39 -16.32 5.67 1.04
CA LEU A 39 -16.60 4.23 1.06
C LEU A 39 -16.37 3.64 2.45
N LEU A 40 -15.21 3.92 3.05
CA LEU A 40 -14.87 3.42 4.38
C LEU A 40 -15.78 4.02 5.45
N GLY A 41 -16.04 5.34 5.39
CA GLY A 41 -16.91 6.04 6.32
C GLY A 41 -18.36 5.56 6.29
N ALA A 42 -18.89 5.23 5.11
CA ALA A 42 -20.24 4.68 5.00
C ALA A 42 -20.38 3.32 5.70
N MET A 43 -19.37 2.46 5.56
CA MET A 43 -19.36 1.15 6.24
C MET A 43 -19.06 1.29 7.75
N ASP A 44 -18.24 2.25 8.14
CA ASP A 44 -17.89 2.48 9.54
C ASP A 44 -19.06 3.07 10.32
N LEU A 45 -19.88 3.92 9.70
CA LEU A 45 -21.07 4.55 10.29
C LEU A 45 -22.07 3.51 10.85
N THR A 46 -22.21 2.39 10.18
CA THR A 46 -23.10 1.28 10.59
C THR A 46 -22.37 0.19 11.38
N ASN A 47 -21.09 0.41 11.70
CA ASN A 47 -20.21 -0.59 12.34
C ASN A 47 -20.06 -1.89 11.53
N GLU A 48 -20.15 -1.78 10.21
CA GLU A 48 -20.03 -2.90 9.25
C GLU A 48 -18.71 -2.89 8.49
N LEU A 49 -17.81 -1.96 8.79
CA LEU A 49 -16.50 -1.92 8.16
C LEU A 49 -15.71 -3.19 8.51
N PRO A 50 -15.37 -4.03 7.51
CA PRO A 50 -14.60 -5.25 7.73
C PRO A 50 -13.11 -4.95 7.96
N LYS A 51 -12.30 -5.96 8.19
CA LYS A 51 -10.86 -5.87 7.97
C LYS A 51 -10.62 -5.54 6.50
N PHE A 52 -9.92 -4.46 6.25
CA PHE A 52 -9.80 -3.91 4.91
C PHE A 52 -8.34 -3.68 4.53
N ILE A 53 -7.96 -4.10 3.34
CA ILE A 53 -6.63 -3.86 2.78
C ILE A 53 -6.79 -3.15 1.44
N ALA A 54 -6.19 -1.96 1.31
CA ALA A 54 -6.17 -1.17 0.08
C ALA A 54 -4.86 -1.40 -0.67
N TYR A 55 -4.94 -1.86 -1.91
CA TYR A 55 -3.82 -1.97 -2.84
C TYR A 55 -3.97 -0.92 -3.94
N ASN A 56 -3.06 0.04 -3.99
CA ASN A 56 -3.02 1.05 -5.05
C ASN A 56 -1.78 0.84 -5.93
N LEU A 57 -1.98 0.93 -7.25
CA LEU A 57 -0.90 0.78 -8.22
C LEU A 57 -0.08 2.05 -8.45
N ASP A 58 -0.66 3.22 -8.19
CA ASP A 58 0.07 4.48 -8.34
C ASP A 58 0.89 4.81 -7.08
N PRO A 59 2.22 4.74 -7.14
CA PRO A 59 3.05 5.02 -5.98
C PRO A 59 3.01 6.49 -5.53
N THR A 60 2.46 7.40 -6.34
CA THR A 60 2.29 8.80 -5.95
C THR A 60 1.14 9.00 -4.96
N TYR A 61 0.22 8.03 -4.86
CA TYR A 61 -0.91 8.04 -3.94
C TYR A 61 -0.69 7.24 -2.65
N PHE A 62 0.50 6.70 -2.39
CA PHE A 62 0.73 5.92 -1.17
C PHE A 62 0.47 6.72 0.10
N ASP A 63 0.95 7.96 0.19
CA ASP A 63 0.73 8.81 1.37
C ASP A 63 -0.74 9.20 1.51
N LEU A 64 -1.41 9.42 0.39
CA LEU A 64 -2.85 9.68 0.35
C LEU A 64 -3.65 8.48 0.89
N VAL A 65 -3.35 7.27 0.41
CA VAL A 65 -3.99 6.03 0.91
C VAL A 65 -3.61 5.79 2.38
N GLY A 66 -2.34 5.99 2.74
CA GLY A 66 -1.85 5.89 4.11
C GLY A 66 -2.64 6.76 5.06
N THR A 67 -2.81 8.04 4.74
CA THR A 67 -3.57 8.97 5.58
C THR A 67 -5.07 8.65 5.61
N ALA A 68 -5.65 8.19 4.51
CA ALA A 68 -7.06 7.79 4.49
C ALA A 68 -7.33 6.60 5.43
N ILE A 69 -6.49 5.57 5.41
CA ILE A 69 -6.68 4.39 6.26
C ILE A 69 -6.52 4.67 7.76
N THR A 70 -5.76 5.70 8.15
CA THR A 70 -5.58 6.04 9.57
C THR A 70 -6.86 6.56 10.23
N ASN A 71 -7.82 7.05 9.45
CA ASN A 71 -9.10 7.53 9.96
C ASN A 71 -10.00 6.41 10.51
N PHE A 72 -9.74 5.16 10.12
CA PHE A 72 -10.64 4.03 10.38
C PHE A 72 -9.99 2.93 11.21
N GLN A 73 -9.07 3.30 12.09
CA GLN A 73 -8.41 2.36 12.99
C GLN A 73 -9.30 2.13 14.23
N ALA A 74 -9.80 0.92 14.38
CA ALA A 74 -10.51 0.50 15.56
C ALA A 74 -9.71 -0.56 16.31
N ASN A 75 -9.70 -0.46 17.63
CA ASN A 75 -9.10 -1.44 18.53
C ASN A 75 -10.16 -2.29 19.26
N ASP A 76 -11.40 -2.19 18.83
CA ASP A 76 -12.50 -2.98 19.34
C ASP A 76 -12.26 -4.48 19.04
N LYS A 77 -12.60 -5.32 19.98
CA LYS A 77 -12.46 -6.79 19.89
C LYS A 77 -11.04 -7.28 19.60
N GLY A 78 -10.02 -6.50 19.94
CA GLY A 78 -8.61 -6.89 19.75
C GLY A 78 -8.13 -6.89 18.30
N ILE A 79 -8.85 -6.28 17.37
CA ILE A 79 -8.42 -6.15 15.97
C ILE A 79 -7.46 -4.98 15.85
N LYS A 80 -6.18 -5.29 15.72
CA LYS A 80 -5.15 -4.29 15.46
C LYS A 80 -5.08 -3.97 13.98
N SER A 81 -4.91 -2.69 13.63
CA SER A 81 -4.79 -2.22 12.24
C SER A 81 -5.88 -2.78 11.33
N LYS A 82 -7.12 -2.52 11.68
CA LYS A 82 -8.32 -3.00 10.97
C LYS A 82 -8.31 -2.64 9.48
N VAL A 83 -7.86 -1.42 9.17
CA VAL A 83 -7.69 -0.92 7.80
C VAL A 83 -6.21 -0.75 7.52
N GLN A 84 -5.71 -1.32 6.45
CA GLN A 84 -4.30 -1.32 6.09
C GLN A 84 -4.07 -0.97 4.63
N MET A 85 -2.91 -0.40 4.34
CA MET A 85 -2.37 -0.38 2.99
C MET A 85 -1.67 -1.71 2.72
N GLY A 86 -1.96 -2.33 1.58
CA GLY A 86 -1.32 -3.56 1.15
C GLY A 86 0.15 -3.38 0.78
N SER A 87 0.83 -4.48 0.52
CA SER A 87 2.22 -4.48 0.06
C SER A 87 2.38 -3.80 -1.31
N GLY A 88 3.61 -3.44 -1.66
CA GLY A 88 3.95 -3.16 -3.05
C GLY A 88 3.53 -4.34 -3.93
N TRP A 89 2.81 -4.05 -4.99
CA TRP A 89 2.15 -5.07 -5.81
C TRP A 89 2.19 -4.67 -7.29
N TRP A 90 2.30 -5.63 -8.19
CA TRP A 90 2.35 -5.50 -9.64
C TRP A 90 3.42 -4.48 -10.09
N PHE A 91 3.06 -3.26 -10.57
CA PHE A 91 4.03 -2.25 -11.00
C PHE A 91 4.95 -1.76 -9.87
N ASN A 92 4.53 -1.93 -8.62
CA ASN A 92 5.31 -1.60 -7.42
C ASN A 92 6.02 -2.81 -6.82
N ASP A 93 5.96 -4.00 -7.46
CA ASP A 93 6.72 -5.18 -7.06
C ASP A 93 8.18 -5.04 -7.53
N THR A 94 8.80 -3.98 -7.10
CA THR A 94 10.19 -3.59 -7.35
C THR A 94 10.81 -3.13 -6.04
N LYS A 95 12.13 -3.16 -5.95
CA LYS A 95 12.85 -2.68 -4.75
C LYS A 95 12.36 -1.29 -4.30
N TYR A 96 12.30 -0.34 -5.21
CA TYR A 96 11.94 1.05 -4.88
C TYR A 96 10.44 1.22 -4.62
N GLY A 97 9.60 0.52 -5.36
CA GLY A 97 8.14 0.53 -5.14
C GLY A 97 7.78 -0.01 -3.75
N MET A 98 8.38 -1.13 -3.37
CA MET A 98 8.18 -1.75 -2.05
C MET A 98 8.72 -0.88 -0.91
N LEU A 99 9.93 -0.30 -1.07
CA LEU A 99 10.50 0.61 -0.08
C LEU A 99 9.64 1.86 0.11
N LYS A 100 9.14 2.44 -0.98
CA LYS A 100 8.26 3.61 -0.93
C LYS A 100 6.96 3.28 -0.20
N GLN A 101 6.34 2.16 -0.51
CA GLN A 101 5.12 1.70 0.14
C GLN A 101 5.34 1.47 1.65
N LEU A 102 6.41 0.77 2.04
CA LEU A 102 6.72 0.52 3.45
C LEU A 102 7.05 1.81 4.21
N LYS A 103 7.72 2.77 3.56
CA LYS A 103 7.99 4.07 4.14
C LYS A 103 6.68 4.80 4.45
N SER A 104 5.79 4.93 3.47
CA SER A 104 4.49 5.55 3.65
C SER A 104 3.66 4.85 4.73
N LEU A 105 3.66 3.51 4.75
CA LEU A 105 2.99 2.74 5.80
C LEU A 105 3.57 2.99 7.18
N SER A 106 4.91 3.14 7.30
CA SER A 106 5.58 3.40 8.58
C SER A 106 5.29 4.79 9.14
N GLU A 107 4.99 5.73 8.27
CA GLU A 107 4.61 7.09 8.64
C GLU A 107 3.12 7.18 9.05
N ALA A 108 2.27 6.33 8.46
CA ALA A 108 0.84 6.29 8.70
C ALA A 108 0.42 5.32 9.83
N GLY A 109 1.26 4.35 10.21
CA GLY A 109 0.87 3.34 11.19
C GLY A 109 2.01 2.50 11.74
N LEU A 110 1.67 1.44 12.46
CA LEU A 110 2.62 0.52 13.07
C LEU A 110 2.97 -0.62 12.11
N LEU A 111 4.19 -0.62 11.57
CA LEU A 111 4.69 -1.68 10.69
C LEU A 111 4.58 -3.09 11.30
N MET A 112 4.69 -3.22 12.62
CA MET A 112 4.57 -4.52 13.29
C MET A 112 3.18 -5.16 13.15
N ASN A 113 2.17 -4.39 12.78
CA ASN A 113 0.82 -4.89 12.54
C ASN A 113 0.53 -5.12 11.04
N PHE A 114 1.52 -4.91 10.19
CA PHE A 114 1.37 -5.09 8.75
C PHE A 114 1.11 -6.57 8.40
N VAL A 115 0.14 -6.81 7.53
CA VAL A 115 -0.27 -8.18 7.14
C VAL A 115 0.80 -8.96 6.37
N GLY A 116 1.88 -8.27 5.98
CA GLY A 116 2.98 -8.91 5.25
C GLY A 116 2.96 -8.60 3.76
N MET A 117 3.95 -9.16 3.09
CA MET A 117 4.18 -8.98 1.65
C MET A 117 3.80 -10.25 0.90
N SER A 118 3.42 -10.12 -0.37
CA SER A 118 3.23 -11.28 -1.24
C SER A 118 4.55 -12.02 -1.46
N ILE A 119 4.48 -13.32 -1.65
CA ILE A 119 5.62 -14.26 -1.61
C ILE A 119 6.75 -13.93 -2.59
N SER A 120 6.46 -13.34 -3.74
CA SER A 120 7.46 -12.99 -4.75
C SER A 120 8.44 -11.88 -4.32
N ALA A 121 8.02 -11.03 -3.39
CA ALA A 121 8.78 -9.86 -2.93
C ALA A 121 9.48 -10.05 -1.59
N ALA A 122 9.10 -11.07 -0.81
CA ALA A 122 9.47 -11.22 0.60
C ALA A 122 10.98 -11.33 0.84
N SER A 123 11.72 -12.04 -0.01
CA SER A 123 13.17 -12.26 0.19
C SER A 123 14.02 -11.02 -0.05
N PHE A 124 13.59 -10.12 -0.94
CA PHE A 124 14.33 -8.91 -1.28
C PHE A 124 14.11 -7.77 -0.28
N VAL A 125 12.92 -7.71 0.31
CA VAL A 125 12.51 -6.63 1.23
C VAL A 125 12.99 -6.88 2.65
N ILE A 126 13.04 -8.13 3.10
CA ILE A 126 13.53 -8.45 4.45
C ILE A 126 14.96 -7.96 4.65
N SER A 127 15.85 -8.16 3.69
CA SER A 127 17.22 -7.64 3.76
C SER A 127 17.29 -6.11 3.71
N SER A 128 16.41 -5.47 2.93
CA SER A 128 16.37 -4.01 2.77
C SER A 128 15.76 -3.31 3.98
N VAL A 129 14.72 -3.88 4.59
CA VAL A 129 14.09 -3.37 5.81
C VAL A 129 15.02 -3.53 7.02
N ILE A 130 15.75 -4.64 7.09
CA ILE A 130 16.76 -4.86 8.15
C ILE A 130 17.89 -3.84 8.02
N SER A 131 18.43 -3.62 6.82
CA SER A 131 19.48 -2.63 6.61
C SER A 131 19.01 -1.20 6.90
N TRP A 132 17.78 -0.84 6.52
CA TRP A 132 17.20 0.48 6.80
C TRP A 132 16.97 0.72 8.29
N ASN A 133 16.47 -0.29 9.03
CA ASN A 133 16.30 -0.19 10.48
C ASN A 133 17.64 -0.08 11.21
N VAL A 134 18.67 -0.76 10.74
CA VAL A 134 20.04 -0.65 11.26
C VAL A 134 20.61 0.74 10.99
N GLU A 135 20.40 1.29 9.80
CA GLU A 135 20.88 2.63 9.43
C GLU A 135 20.13 3.74 10.18
N LYS A 136 18.81 3.62 10.35
CA LYS A 136 18.01 4.51 11.19
C LYS A 136 18.43 4.47 12.66
N SER A 137 18.68 3.30 13.20
CA SER A 137 19.21 3.13 14.58
C SER A 137 20.58 3.77 14.75
N ARG A 138 21.46 3.67 13.75
CA ARG A 138 22.78 4.32 13.75
C ARG A 138 22.66 5.84 13.69
N MET A 139 21.80 6.38 12.82
CA MET A 139 21.55 7.82 12.75
C MET A 139 20.98 8.36 14.07
N MET A 140 19.95 7.70 14.63
CA MET A 140 19.40 8.12 15.92
C MET A 140 20.43 8.08 17.05
N SER A 141 21.27 7.06 17.10
CA SER A 141 22.35 6.97 18.09
C SER A 141 23.42 8.05 17.93
N SER A 142 23.64 8.59 16.74
CA SER A 142 24.58 9.71 16.52
C SER A 142 24.00 11.07 16.93
N TYR A 143 22.68 11.25 16.85
CA TYR A 143 21.99 12.48 17.29
C TYR A 143 21.91 12.62 18.82
N TRP A 144 22.00 11.53 19.57
CA TRP A 144 21.94 11.53 21.05
C TRP A 144 23.31 11.57 21.71
N LYS A 145 24.40 11.62 20.94
CA LYS A 145 25.78 11.67 21.46
C LYS A 145 26.42 13.07 21.39
N ASN A 146 25.69 14.06 20.90
CA ASN A 146 26.04 15.48 20.94
C ASN A 146 25.02 16.25 21.79
#